data_218a4b56b184c9998dc7ba8ed2cfbcb7
#
_entry.id   218a4b56b184c9998dc7ba8ed2cfbcb7
#
_cell.length_a   1.000
_cell.length_b   1.000
_cell.length_c   1.000
_cell.angle_alpha   90.00
_cell.angle_beta   90.00
_cell.angle_gamma   90.00
#
_symmetry.space_group_name_H-M   'P 1'
#
loop_
_entity.id
_entity.type
_entity.pdbx_description
1 polymer ?
#
loop_
_entity_poly.entity_id
_entity_poly.type
_entity_poly.pdbx_seq_one_letter_code
_entity_poly.pdbx_strand_id
1 'polypeptide(L)'
;MSRCRWQGQTVGDFVECGNSQDMIHSGRLPVLFCATECPYRQNADYLSDSARLAAVTSQPYRPAPKSCGTCGTVKRRTSATQFVWPYWHGGASGDELRWSVRSVERFFDGPVKTTIVGDRPPWYRGHVIDQPRIGPCANRGFRDMLSKMKTMSSHPEIDSEFVWMMDDVYLLRETSWDDLDTPRAYPWTRDNSNQWQRRKWQSMEQLRAKGRPQHDYATHLPHTVERAKLAALFTEFDLDNQTLLWEVLYGNSYRGRPYGTRGFFARIQQRHTVEELQRLTAGCHVLNHLQQCWTPEMRQFLAGLLPDPASSETTDSGFVPSFRKVGRGQPRKVKRRPLHTHRAVIEGRK
;
A
#
# COMPACT_ATOMS: atom_id res chain seq x y z
N MET A 1 -6.07 14.72 34.93
CA MET A 1 -6.30 14.13 33.61
C MET A 1 -7.06 15.15 32.77
N SER A 2 -6.46 15.65 31.69
CA SER A 2 -7.15 16.54 30.75
C SER A 2 -8.15 15.73 29.92
N ARG A 3 -9.40 16.17 29.87
CA ARG A 3 -10.45 15.50 29.11
C ARG A 3 -10.16 15.63 27.60
N CYS A 4 -10.33 14.55 26.86
CA CYS A 4 -10.30 14.59 25.41
C CYS A 4 -11.48 15.44 24.91
N ARG A 5 -11.25 16.33 23.94
CA ARG A 5 -12.30 17.17 23.33
C ARG A 5 -13.46 16.35 22.74
N TRP A 6 -13.19 15.14 22.33
CA TRP A 6 -14.11 14.24 21.65
C TRP A 6 -14.68 13.15 22.55
N GLN A 7 -14.43 13.25 23.86
CA GLN A 7 -14.93 12.26 24.82
C GLN A 7 -16.45 12.40 24.98
N GLY A 8 -17.19 11.35 24.61
CA GLY A 8 -18.60 11.20 24.87
C GLY A 8 -18.89 10.59 26.26
N GLN A 9 -20.00 9.87 26.38
CA GLN A 9 -20.37 9.21 27.63
C GLN A 9 -19.48 8.01 27.92
N THR A 10 -19.10 7.85 29.18
CA THR A 10 -18.40 6.66 29.66
C THR A 10 -19.44 5.58 30.00
N VAL A 11 -19.29 4.40 29.40
CA VAL A 11 -20.17 3.24 29.67
C VAL A 11 -19.27 2.09 30.12
N GLY A 12 -19.19 1.86 31.42
CA GLY A 12 -18.29 0.88 32.00
C GLY A 12 -16.82 1.23 31.74
N ASP A 13 -16.05 0.29 31.20
CA ASP A 13 -14.63 0.45 30.87
C ASP A 13 -14.37 1.12 29.50
N PHE A 14 -15.41 1.65 28.87
CA PHE A 14 -15.34 2.26 27.55
C PHE A 14 -15.79 3.71 27.58
N VAL A 15 -15.20 4.53 26.70
CA VAL A 15 -15.69 5.88 26.41
C VAL A 15 -16.21 5.94 24.99
N GLU A 16 -17.31 6.67 24.81
CA GLU A 16 -17.81 6.98 23.49
C GLU A 16 -17.01 8.16 22.91
N CYS A 17 -16.41 7.98 21.74
CA CYS A 17 -15.67 9.04 21.07
C CYS A 17 -16.60 9.78 20.11
N GLY A 18 -16.76 11.10 20.33
CA GLY A 18 -17.61 11.94 19.48
C GLY A 18 -17.09 12.12 18.03
N ASN A 19 -15.83 11.76 17.77
CA ASN A 19 -15.25 11.80 16.43
C ASN A 19 -15.37 10.44 15.72
N SER A 20 -16.62 10.01 15.50
CA SER A 20 -16.92 8.71 14.88
C SER A 20 -16.46 8.58 13.42
N GLN A 21 -16.16 9.70 12.73
CA GLN A 21 -15.73 9.67 11.34
C GLN A 21 -14.32 9.10 11.18
N ASP A 22 -13.48 9.24 12.20
CA ASP A 22 -12.09 8.79 12.20
C ASP A 22 -11.90 7.44 12.94
N MET A 23 -13.00 6.88 13.43
CA MET A 23 -12.97 5.66 14.21
C MET A 23 -13.22 4.43 13.35
N ILE A 24 -12.27 3.53 13.33
CA ILE A 24 -12.35 2.23 12.65
C ILE A 24 -13.45 1.33 13.27
N HIS A 25 -13.93 1.66 14.45
CA HIS A 25 -14.94 0.90 15.20
C HIS A 25 -15.95 1.83 15.87
N SER A 26 -17.16 1.42 15.95
CA SER A 26 -18.40 1.89 16.65
C SER A 26 -18.36 3.12 17.59
N GLY A 27 -17.35 3.95 17.58
CA GLY A 27 -17.22 5.11 18.48
C GLY A 27 -16.88 4.78 19.93
N ARG A 28 -16.76 3.51 20.30
CA ARG A 28 -16.41 3.08 21.67
C ARG A 28 -14.99 2.59 21.78
N LEU A 29 -14.22 3.16 22.70
CA LEU A 29 -12.85 2.79 23.01
C LEU A 29 -12.69 2.46 24.48
N PRO A 30 -11.79 1.56 24.84
CA PRO A 30 -11.37 1.40 26.24
C PRO A 30 -10.91 2.75 26.80
N VAL A 31 -11.28 3.05 28.03
CA VAL A 31 -10.91 4.32 28.72
C VAL A 31 -9.39 4.53 28.68
N LEU A 32 -8.62 3.47 28.88
CA LEU A 32 -7.16 3.51 28.82
C LEU A 32 -6.64 3.90 27.44
N PHE A 33 -7.25 3.36 26.37
CA PHE A 33 -6.87 3.71 25.00
C PHE A 33 -7.12 5.18 24.70
N CYS A 34 -8.29 5.70 25.07
CA CYS A 34 -8.61 7.11 24.89
C CYS A 34 -7.64 8.02 25.69
N ALA A 35 -7.20 7.58 26.86
CA ALA A 35 -6.28 8.35 27.69
C ALA A 35 -4.84 8.40 27.15
N THR A 36 -4.36 7.32 26.52
CA THR A 36 -2.94 7.14 26.16
C THR A 36 -2.66 7.10 24.67
N GLU A 37 -3.59 6.62 23.85
CA GLU A 37 -3.33 6.30 22.45
C GLU A 37 -4.21 7.07 21.45
N CYS A 38 -5.15 7.89 21.92
CA CYS A 38 -6.02 8.64 21.01
C CYS A 38 -5.21 9.69 20.22
N PRO A 39 -5.15 9.60 18.88
CA PRO A 39 -4.38 10.52 18.07
C PRO A 39 -4.96 11.95 18.06
N TYR A 40 -6.21 12.11 18.49
CA TYR A 40 -6.93 13.40 18.53
C TYR A 40 -6.91 14.04 19.92
N ARG A 41 -6.15 13.49 20.87
CA ARG A 41 -5.99 14.11 22.16
C ARG A 41 -5.28 15.45 22.04
N GLN A 42 -5.99 16.53 22.22
CA GLN A 42 -5.43 17.89 22.23
C GLN A 42 -4.76 18.15 23.59
N ASN A 43 -3.60 17.57 23.83
CA ASN A 43 -2.68 18.06 24.84
C ASN A 43 -1.56 18.82 24.14
N ALA A 44 -1.17 19.93 24.72
CA ALA A 44 -0.14 20.83 24.20
C ALA A 44 1.25 20.17 24.05
N ASP A 45 1.45 19.02 24.66
CA ASP A 45 2.67 18.24 24.52
C ASP A 45 2.54 17.34 23.27
N TYR A 46 2.82 17.94 22.12
CA TYR A 46 3.11 17.16 20.89
C TYR A 46 4.30 16.27 21.22
N LEU A 47 4.02 14.98 21.45
CA LEU A 47 5.08 13.98 21.38
C LEU A 47 5.72 14.16 20.01
N SER A 48 7.04 14.38 19.97
CA SER A 48 7.80 14.43 18.73
C SER A 48 7.47 13.21 17.89
N ASP A 49 7.56 13.30 16.57
CA ASP A 49 7.26 12.17 15.65
C ASP A 49 8.06 10.91 16.02
N SER A 50 9.24 11.07 16.63
CA SER A 50 10.05 9.98 17.17
C SER A 50 9.42 9.30 18.39
N ALA A 51 8.76 10.03 19.30
CA ALA A 51 8.07 9.43 20.43
C ALA A 51 6.75 8.76 20.00
N ARG A 52 6.07 9.28 18.96
CA ARG A 52 4.95 8.60 18.31
C ARG A 52 5.38 7.28 17.70
N LEU A 53 6.53 7.28 17.01
CA LEU A 53 7.12 6.08 16.40
C LEU A 53 7.47 5.05 17.48
N ALA A 54 8.10 5.45 18.57
CA ALA A 54 8.46 4.57 19.69
C ALA A 54 7.24 3.95 20.38
N ALA A 55 6.17 4.70 20.57
CA ALA A 55 4.92 4.19 21.14
C ALA A 55 4.22 3.18 20.20
N VAL A 56 4.37 3.36 18.88
CA VAL A 56 3.83 2.45 17.85
C VAL A 56 4.60 1.13 17.78
N THR A 57 5.92 1.15 18.04
CA THR A 57 6.79 -0.04 17.93
C THR A 57 6.82 -0.90 19.20
N SER A 58 6.34 -0.41 20.34
CA SER A 58 6.43 -1.11 21.64
C SER A 58 5.33 -2.15 21.90
N GLN A 59 4.25 -2.19 21.12
CA GLN A 59 3.23 -3.22 21.28
C GLN A 59 3.47 -4.38 20.29
N PRO A 60 3.58 -5.62 20.82
CA PRO A 60 3.68 -6.77 19.94
C PRO A 60 2.41 -6.87 19.07
N TYR A 61 2.60 -7.08 17.77
CA TYR A 61 1.55 -7.47 16.86
C TYR A 61 0.74 -8.62 17.48
N ARG A 62 -0.56 -8.40 17.71
CA ARG A 62 -1.49 -9.50 17.94
C ARG A 62 -1.95 -9.95 16.56
N PRO A 63 -1.59 -11.16 16.12
CA PRO A 63 -2.15 -11.70 14.89
C PRO A 63 -3.67 -11.63 14.99
N ALA A 64 -4.33 -11.36 13.87
CA ALA A 64 -5.78 -11.53 13.79
C ALA A 64 -6.12 -12.88 14.43
N PRO A 65 -7.16 -12.97 15.30
CA PRO A 65 -7.43 -14.18 16.02
C PRO A 65 -7.43 -15.33 15.02
N LYS A 66 -6.46 -16.25 15.16
CA LYS A 66 -6.45 -17.50 14.42
C LYS A 66 -7.86 -18.04 14.64
N SER A 67 -8.56 -18.28 13.57
CA SER A 67 -9.93 -18.77 13.58
C SER A 67 -10.14 -19.71 14.75
N CYS A 68 -11.17 -19.45 15.55
CA CYS A 68 -11.53 -20.22 16.74
C CYS A 68 -11.18 -21.71 16.54
N GLY A 69 -10.29 -22.25 17.39
CA GLY A 69 -9.66 -23.57 17.22
C GLY A 69 -10.61 -24.79 17.24
N THR A 70 -11.91 -24.55 17.05
CA THR A 70 -12.95 -25.59 16.95
C THR A 70 -13.63 -25.66 15.59
N CYS A 71 -13.28 -24.77 14.64
CA CYS A 71 -14.00 -24.71 13.37
C CYS A 71 -13.05 -24.42 12.20
N GLY A 72 -12.53 -25.47 11.59
CA GLY A 72 -11.90 -25.38 10.29
C GLY A 72 -10.41 -25.69 10.30
N THR A 73 -10.09 -26.87 9.79
CA THR A 73 -8.78 -27.16 9.19
C THR A 73 -8.40 -25.99 8.30
N VAL A 74 -7.29 -25.30 8.64
CA VAL A 74 -6.63 -24.37 7.72
C VAL A 74 -6.47 -25.12 6.41
N LYS A 75 -7.23 -24.77 5.39
CA LYS A 75 -7.08 -25.37 4.05
C LYS A 75 -5.75 -24.90 3.51
N ARG A 76 -4.68 -25.65 3.78
CA ARG A 76 -3.41 -25.45 3.13
C ARG A 76 -3.66 -25.55 1.63
N ARG A 77 -3.45 -24.45 0.89
CA ARG A 77 -3.53 -24.49 -0.57
C ARG A 77 -2.47 -25.49 -1.05
N THR A 78 -2.91 -26.54 -1.72
CA THR A 78 -2.01 -27.53 -2.33
C THR A 78 -1.51 -27.06 -3.69
N SER A 79 -2.21 -26.11 -4.33
CA SER A 79 -1.80 -25.48 -5.59
C SER A 79 -0.92 -24.26 -5.33
N ALA A 80 0.02 -23.99 -6.25
CA ALA A 80 0.85 -22.82 -6.19
C ALA A 80 -0.01 -21.53 -6.25
N THR A 81 0.32 -20.57 -5.38
CA THR A 81 -0.29 -19.24 -5.41
C THR A 81 0.41 -18.37 -6.44
N GLN A 82 -0.36 -17.82 -7.36
CA GLN A 82 0.19 -16.91 -8.38
C GLN A 82 0.28 -15.50 -7.83
N PHE A 83 1.49 -14.94 -7.84
CA PHE A 83 1.78 -13.53 -7.58
C PHE A 83 1.99 -12.82 -8.91
N VAL A 84 1.36 -11.68 -9.11
CA VAL A 84 1.33 -10.98 -10.40
C VAL A 84 1.73 -9.51 -10.23
N TRP A 85 2.78 -9.09 -10.95
CA TRP A 85 3.29 -7.72 -10.96
C TRP A 85 2.96 -7.02 -12.27
N PRO A 86 2.23 -5.87 -12.26
CA PRO A 86 2.23 -4.96 -13.39
C PRO A 86 3.58 -4.24 -13.45
N TYR A 87 4.34 -4.42 -14.52
CA TYR A 87 5.69 -3.89 -14.57
C TYR A 87 5.99 -3.12 -15.86
N TRP A 88 6.74 -2.03 -15.70
CA TRP A 88 7.30 -1.26 -16.79
C TRP A 88 8.76 -0.92 -16.49
N HIS A 89 9.69 -1.50 -17.23
CA HIS A 89 11.13 -1.38 -16.99
C HIS A 89 11.63 0.08 -17.03
N GLY A 90 11.09 0.90 -17.94
CA GLY A 90 11.46 2.31 -18.03
C GLY A 90 10.97 3.22 -16.89
N GLY A 91 10.15 2.70 -15.98
CA GLY A 91 9.69 3.39 -14.76
C GLY A 91 10.36 2.92 -13.48
N ALA A 92 11.03 1.77 -13.56
CA ALA A 92 11.69 1.19 -12.41
C ALA A 92 12.93 2.00 -12.00
N SER A 93 13.09 2.22 -10.70
CA SER A 93 14.24 2.96 -10.14
C SER A 93 15.48 2.07 -9.95
N GLY A 94 15.38 0.79 -10.27
CA GLY A 94 16.46 -0.18 -10.10
C GLY A 94 15.97 -1.61 -9.94
N ASP A 95 16.47 -2.29 -8.91
CA ASP A 95 16.20 -3.72 -8.68
C ASP A 95 14.99 -3.99 -7.77
N GLU A 96 14.11 -3.03 -7.56
CA GLU A 96 12.97 -3.12 -6.64
C GLU A 96 12.16 -4.39 -6.90
N LEU A 97 11.74 -4.62 -8.15
CA LEU A 97 11.00 -5.83 -8.53
C LEU A 97 11.76 -7.12 -8.19
N ARG A 98 13.09 -7.13 -8.35
CA ARG A 98 13.91 -8.31 -8.04
C ARG A 98 13.81 -8.68 -6.56
N TRP A 99 13.90 -7.69 -5.67
CA TRP A 99 13.75 -7.88 -4.23
C TRP A 99 12.31 -8.26 -3.87
N SER A 100 11.32 -7.69 -4.56
CA SER A 100 9.91 -8.06 -4.38
C SER A 100 9.67 -9.54 -4.69
N VAL A 101 10.18 -10.04 -5.82
CA VAL A 101 10.08 -11.45 -6.20
C VAL A 101 10.80 -12.36 -5.19
N ARG A 102 12.04 -12.02 -4.79
CA ARG A 102 12.77 -12.76 -3.75
C ARG A 102 12.01 -12.85 -2.44
N SER A 103 11.39 -11.75 -2.03
CA SER A 103 10.66 -11.67 -0.78
C SER A 103 9.45 -12.62 -0.75
N VAL A 104 8.75 -12.70 -1.87
CA VAL A 104 7.61 -13.62 -2.03
C VAL A 104 8.06 -15.07 -1.99
N GLU A 105 9.08 -15.45 -2.77
CA GLU A 105 9.58 -16.84 -2.78
C GLU A 105 10.15 -17.27 -1.42
N ARG A 106 10.73 -16.34 -0.65
CA ARG A 106 11.31 -16.65 0.66
C ARG A 106 10.27 -16.71 1.78
N PHE A 107 9.28 -15.84 1.78
CA PHE A 107 8.45 -15.61 2.96
C PHE A 107 6.99 -15.98 2.79
N PHE A 108 6.53 -16.33 1.60
CA PHE A 108 5.18 -16.83 1.46
C PHE A 108 5.07 -18.30 1.91
N ASP A 109 4.09 -18.59 2.79
CA ASP A 109 3.85 -19.95 3.29
C ASP A 109 3.06 -20.76 2.25
N GLY A 110 3.78 -21.32 1.28
CA GLY A 110 3.23 -22.20 0.26
C GLY A 110 3.98 -22.13 -1.07
N PRO A 111 3.63 -23.00 -2.02
CA PRO A 111 4.20 -22.94 -3.37
C PRO A 111 3.84 -21.63 -4.07
N VAL A 112 4.81 -21.04 -4.76
CA VAL A 112 4.71 -19.75 -5.45
C VAL A 112 4.83 -19.94 -6.96
N LYS A 113 3.98 -19.23 -7.71
CA LYS A 113 4.12 -18.99 -9.15
C LYS A 113 4.23 -17.48 -9.36
N THR A 114 5.32 -17.01 -9.93
CA THR A 114 5.54 -15.60 -10.21
C THR A 114 5.19 -15.26 -11.65
N THR A 115 4.50 -14.14 -11.90
CA THR A 115 4.09 -13.69 -13.23
C THR A 115 4.25 -12.18 -13.34
N ILE A 116 4.87 -11.72 -14.41
CA ILE A 116 4.95 -10.30 -14.75
C ILE A 116 3.98 -10.00 -15.89
N VAL A 117 3.21 -8.93 -15.78
CA VAL A 117 2.41 -8.38 -16.88
C VAL A 117 3.04 -7.05 -17.30
N GLY A 118 3.68 -7.05 -18.45
CA GLY A 118 4.44 -5.90 -18.95
C GLY A 118 5.78 -6.29 -19.55
N ASP A 119 6.82 -5.49 -19.24
CA ASP A 119 8.16 -5.72 -19.77
C ASP A 119 8.86 -6.85 -19.04
N ARG A 120 9.64 -7.66 -19.77
CA ARG A 120 10.53 -8.68 -19.19
C ARG A 120 11.83 -8.05 -18.70
N PRO A 121 12.14 -8.08 -17.39
CA PRO A 121 13.47 -7.70 -16.92
C PRO A 121 14.53 -8.69 -17.41
N PRO A 122 15.76 -8.25 -17.75
CA PRO A 122 16.81 -9.14 -18.30
C PRO A 122 17.19 -10.31 -17.38
N TRP A 123 17.04 -10.14 -16.08
CA TRP A 123 17.35 -11.16 -15.06
C TRP A 123 16.22 -12.16 -14.80
N TYR A 124 14.99 -11.90 -15.30
CA TYR A 124 13.81 -12.69 -14.95
C TYR A 124 13.54 -13.80 -15.97
N ARG A 125 13.50 -15.04 -15.48
CA ARG A 125 13.20 -16.26 -16.25
C ARG A 125 11.80 -16.81 -16.02
N GLY A 126 11.06 -16.22 -15.08
CA GLY A 126 9.71 -16.64 -14.78
C GLY A 126 8.72 -16.31 -15.92
N HIS A 127 7.45 -16.51 -15.63
CA HIS A 127 6.39 -16.28 -16.60
C HIS A 127 6.15 -14.79 -16.85
N VAL A 128 6.06 -14.38 -18.12
CA VAL A 128 5.77 -13.00 -18.55
C VAL A 128 4.65 -12.99 -19.56
N ILE A 129 3.63 -12.21 -19.29
CA ILE A 129 2.61 -11.82 -20.26
C ILE A 129 3.06 -10.47 -20.83
N ASP A 130 3.59 -10.53 -22.04
CA ASP A 130 4.12 -9.35 -22.73
C ASP A 130 3.00 -8.34 -22.99
N GLN A 131 3.14 -7.18 -22.39
CA GLN A 131 2.24 -6.06 -22.62
C GLN A 131 3.02 -4.77 -22.64
N PRO A 132 3.33 -4.23 -23.83
CA PRO A 132 4.06 -2.99 -23.96
C PRO A 132 3.28 -1.84 -23.31
N ARG A 133 4.03 -0.86 -22.83
CA ARG A 133 3.44 0.35 -22.26
C ARG A 133 2.53 1.03 -23.27
N ILE A 134 1.36 1.48 -22.83
CA ILE A 134 0.43 2.22 -23.68
C ILE A 134 1.09 3.50 -24.25
N GLY A 135 0.62 3.94 -25.41
CA GLY A 135 1.08 5.16 -26.08
C GLY A 135 1.00 6.42 -25.21
N PRO A 136 1.58 7.53 -25.66
CA PRO A 136 1.51 8.80 -24.95
C PRO A 136 0.06 9.26 -24.79
N CYS A 137 -0.37 9.49 -23.55
CA CYS A 137 -1.69 10.01 -23.22
C CYS A 137 -1.69 10.70 -21.87
N ALA A 138 -2.75 11.45 -21.56
CA ALA A 138 -2.95 12.02 -20.23
C ALA A 138 -3.02 10.89 -19.19
N ASN A 139 -2.36 11.08 -18.05
CA ASN A 139 -2.29 10.09 -16.96
C ASN A 139 -1.68 8.73 -17.37
N ARG A 140 -0.78 8.73 -18.36
CA ARG A 140 -0.22 7.53 -18.98
C ARG A 140 0.18 6.43 -17.98
N GLY A 141 0.92 6.76 -16.92
CA GLY A 141 1.36 5.76 -15.94
C GLY A 141 0.19 5.05 -15.25
N PHE A 142 -0.84 5.80 -14.88
CA PHE A 142 -2.02 5.24 -14.23
C PHE A 142 -2.87 4.42 -15.21
N ARG A 143 -3.08 4.92 -16.43
CA ARG A 143 -3.81 4.19 -17.48
C ARG A 143 -3.08 2.93 -17.91
N ASP A 144 -1.76 2.96 -17.95
CA ASP A 144 -0.93 1.77 -18.22
C ASP A 144 -1.13 0.70 -17.15
N MET A 145 -1.15 1.09 -15.88
CA MET A 145 -1.48 0.17 -14.78
C MET A 145 -2.88 -0.42 -14.94
N LEU A 146 -3.90 0.40 -15.21
CA LEU A 146 -5.27 -0.10 -15.43
C LEU A 146 -5.34 -1.04 -16.66
N SER A 147 -4.62 -0.73 -17.74
CA SER A 147 -4.53 -1.61 -18.90
C SER A 147 -3.95 -2.99 -18.54
N LYS A 148 -2.89 -3.02 -17.73
CA LYS A 148 -2.33 -4.28 -17.21
C LYS A 148 -3.29 -5.03 -16.30
N MET A 149 -4.02 -4.31 -15.45
CA MET A 149 -5.07 -4.90 -14.61
C MET A 149 -6.20 -5.51 -15.45
N LYS A 150 -6.58 -4.86 -16.57
CA LYS A 150 -7.55 -5.40 -17.51
C LYS A 150 -7.05 -6.70 -18.13
N THR A 151 -5.78 -6.75 -18.53
CA THR A 151 -5.16 -7.99 -19.00
C THR A 151 -5.20 -9.06 -17.93
N MET A 152 -4.84 -8.75 -16.67
CA MET A 152 -4.93 -9.70 -15.56
C MET A 152 -6.36 -10.23 -15.37
N SER A 153 -7.38 -9.41 -15.63
CA SER A 153 -8.79 -9.82 -15.45
C SER A 153 -9.29 -10.80 -16.51
N SER A 154 -8.62 -10.88 -17.67
CA SER A 154 -9.11 -11.65 -18.84
C SER A 154 -8.13 -12.68 -19.37
N HIS A 155 -6.82 -12.58 -19.08
CA HIS A 155 -5.81 -13.46 -19.64
C HIS A 155 -5.92 -14.89 -19.09
N PRO A 156 -5.91 -15.93 -19.94
CA PRO A 156 -6.14 -17.32 -19.52
C PRO A 156 -5.04 -17.86 -18.58
N GLU A 157 -3.81 -17.35 -18.67
CA GLU A 157 -2.69 -17.79 -17.83
C GLU A 157 -2.63 -17.09 -16.46
N ILE A 158 -3.56 -16.17 -16.19
CA ILE A 158 -3.79 -15.65 -14.84
C ILE A 158 -4.80 -16.57 -14.15
N ASP A 159 -4.43 -17.06 -12.97
CA ASP A 159 -5.25 -17.93 -12.17
C ASP A 159 -6.59 -17.24 -11.79
N SER A 160 -7.61 -18.02 -11.46
CA SER A 160 -8.92 -17.46 -11.05
C SER A 160 -8.83 -16.60 -9.79
N GLU A 161 -7.86 -16.91 -8.94
CA GLU A 161 -7.47 -16.13 -7.77
C GLU A 161 -5.95 -15.95 -7.79
N PHE A 162 -5.50 -14.72 -7.64
CA PHE A 162 -4.07 -14.37 -7.62
C PHE A 162 -3.79 -13.27 -6.60
N VAL A 163 -2.52 -13.05 -6.30
CA VAL A 163 -2.06 -11.92 -5.49
C VAL A 163 -1.47 -10.86 -6.41
N TRP A 164 -2.10 -9.70 -6.43
CA TRP A 164 -1.55 -8.52 -7.09
C TRP A 164 -0.45 -7.90 -6.22
N MET A 165 0.69 -7.61 -6.83
CA MET A 165 1.86 -7.04 -6.18
C MET A 165 2.33 -5.78 -6.90
N MET A 166 3.05 -4.92 -6.19
CA MET A 166 3.85 -3.83 -6.77
C MET A 166 5.34 -4.14 -6.65
N ASP A 167 6.16 -3.54 -7.49
CA ASP A 167 7.60 -3.75 -7.53
C ASP A 167 8.33 -3.21 -6.29
N ASP A 168 7.75 -2.24 -5.59
CA ASP A 168 8.25 -1.62 -4.37
C ASP A 168 7.61 -2.18 -3.09
N VAL A 169 7.01 -3.38 -3.15
CA VAL A 169 6.36 -4.08 -2.03
C VAL A 169 7.09 -5.38 -1.72
N TYR A 170 7.44 -5.60 -0.45
CA TYR A 170 8.24 -6.74 -0.01
C TYR A 170 7.58 -7.44 1.16
N LEU A 171 7.55 -8.78 1.15
CA LEU A 171 7.31 -9.56 2.34
C LEU A 171 8.57 -9.57 3.21
N LEU A 172 8.40 -9.45 4.52
CA LEU A 172 9.52 -9.35 5.48
C LEU A 172 9.66 -10.57 6.38
N ARG A 173 8.62 -11.39 6.43
CA ARG A 173 8.52 -12.60 7.28
C ARG A 173 7.49 -13.55 6.72
N GLU A 174 7.45 -14.74 7.31
CA GLU A 174 6.45 -15.76 6.95
C GLU A 174 5.06 -15.16 6.92
N THR A 175 4.39 -15.30 5.78
CA THR A 175 3.10 -14.68 5.46
C THR A 175 2.25 -15.71 4.72
N SER A 176 1.10 -16.02 5.29
CA SER A 176 0.14 -16.97 4.71
C SER A 176 -0.81 -16.31 3.71
N TRP A 177 -1.54 -17.14 2.97
CA TRP A 177 -2.66 -16.66 2.16
C TRP A 177 -3.68 -15.90 3.01
N ASP A 178 -4.03 -16.39 4.18
CA ASP A 178 -5.03 -15.77 5.07
C ASP A 178 -4.57 -14.39 5.56
N ASP A 179 -3.26 -14.22 5.78
CA ASP A 179 -2.68 -12.92 6.10
C ASP A 179 -2.86 -11.91 4.97
N LEU A 180 -2.65 -12.34 3.72
CA LEU A 180 -2.83 -11.50 2.52
C LEU A 180 -4.31 -11.30 2.19
N ASP A 181 -5.15 -12.31 2.42
CA ASP A 181 -6.58 -12.25 2.15
C ASP A 181 -7.35 -11.46 3.19
N THR A 182 -6.79 -11.24 4.36
CA THR A 182 -7.38 -10.37 5.38
C THR A 182 -7.46 -8.94 4.86
N PRO A 183 -8.68 -8.38 4.68
CA PRO A 183 -8.84 -7.03 4.13
C PRO A 183 -8.29 -5.98 5.08
N ARG A 184 -7.47 -5.06 4.59
CA ARG A 184 -6.89 -3.95 5.36
C ARG A 184 -7.07 -2.62 4.65
N ALA A 185 -7.39 -1.59 5.43
CA ALA A 185 -7.58 -0.25 4.90
C ALA A 185 -6.97 0.80 5.84
N TYR A 186 -6.65 1.96 5.27
CA TYR A 186 -6.36 3.14 6.07
C TYR A 186 -7.65 3.76 6.62
N PRO A 187 -7.57 4.51 7.74
CA PRO A 187 -8.62 5.47 8.06
C PRO A 187 -8.81 6.42 6.88
N TRP A 188 -10.04 6.53 6.41
CA TRP A 188 -10.31 7.42 5.29
C TRP A 188 -10.40 8.87 5.77
N THR A 189 -9.61 9.75 5.14
CA THR A 189 -9.66 11.19 5.33
C THR A 189 -9.86 11.86 3.97
N ARG A 190 -10.74 12.86 3.91
CA ARG A 190 -10.95 13.64 2.70
C ARG A 190 -9.72 14.51 2.46
N ASP A 191 -9.03 14.27 1.36
CA ASP A 191 -7.88 15.05 0.93
C ASP A 191 -7.93 15.21 -0.60
N ASN A 192 -7.72 16.42 -1.09
CA ASN A 192 -7.68 16.76 -2.51
C ASN A 192 -6.34 17.40 -2.90
N SER A 193 -5.32 17.26 -2.06
CA SER A 193 -4.04 17.95 -2.19
C SER A 193 -3.28 17.59 -3.48
N ASN A 194 -3.45 16.38 -3.98
CA ASN A 194 -2.76 15.92 -5.17
C ASN A 194 -3.66 15.05 -6.07
N GLN A 195 -3.13 14.66 -7.24
CA GLN A 195 -3.89 13.90 -8.23
C GLN A 195 -4.33 12.52 -7.71
N TRP A 196 -3.49 11.85 -6.91
CA TRP A 196 -3.83 10.56 -6.31
C TRP A 196 -5.00 10.68 -5.34
N GLN A 197 -4.98 11.69 -4.47
CA GLN A 197 -6.06 11.94 -3.52
C GLN A 197 -7.37 12.32 -4.22
N ARG A 198 -7.29 13.09 -5.31
CA ARG A 198 -8.49 13.39 -6.14
C ARG A 198 -9.10 12.14 -6.75
N ARG A 199 -8.28 11.21 -7.29
CA ARG A 199 -8.77 9.93 -7.81
C ARG A 199 -9.43 9.08 -6.72
N LYS A 200 -8.79 9.02 -5.55
CA LYS A 200 -9.35 8.34 -4.39
C LYS A 200 -10.71 8.91 -4.03
N TRP A 201 -10.80 10.23 -3.93
CA TRP A 201 -12.07 10.92 -3.69
C TRP A 201 -13.13 10.56 -4.75
N GLN A 202 -12.80 10.64 -6.02
CA GLN A 202 -13.71 10.26 -7.12
C GLN A 202 -14.18 8.81 -6.99
N SER A 203 -13.30 7.90 -6.63
CA SER A 203 -13.65 6.49 -6.39
C SER A 203 -14.66 6.34 -5.22
N MET A 204 -14.45 7.09 -4.14
CA MET A 204 -15.36 7.10 -2.99
C MET A 204 -16.74 7.67 -3.37
N GLU A 205 -16.81 8.71 -4.20
CA GLU A 205 -18.08 9.26 -4.69
C GLU A 205 -18.85 8.24 -5.55
N GLN A 206 -18.16 7.48 -6.41
CA GLN A 206 -18.77 6.42 -7.20
C GLN A 206 -19.34 5.30 -6.29
N LEU A 207 -18.59 4.91 -5.26
CA LEU A 207 -19.08 3.93 -4.27
C LEU A 207 -20.28 4.45 -3.51
N ARG A 208 -20.26 5.72 -3.07
CA ARG A 208 -21.37 6.35 -2.38
C ARG A 208 -22.64 6.38 -3.23
N ALA A 209 -22.49 6.75 -4.51
CA ALA A 209 -23.62 6.77 -5.46
C ALA A 209 -24.27 5.39 -5.64
N LYS A 210 -23.51 4.31 -5.37
CA LYS A 210 -23.99 2.92 -5.44
C LYS A 210 -24.37 2.34 -4.06
N GLY A 211 -24.39 3.15 -2.99
CA GLY A 211 -24.72 2.71 -1.64
C GLY A 211 -23.68 1.75 -1.02
N ARG A 212 -22.43 1.79 -1.50
CA ARG A 212 -21.35 0.90 -1.03
C ARG A 212 -20.52 1.53 0.10
N PRO A 213 -19.82 0.72 0.92
CA PRO A 213 -18.89 1.22 1.92
C PRO A 213 -17.80 2.11 1.30
N GLN A 214 -17.16 2.94 2.14
CA GLN A 214 -16.11 3.87 1.73
C GLN A 214 -14.87 3.71 2.61
N HIS A 215 -14.15 2.60 2.46
CA HIS A 215 -12.89 2.34 3.14
C HIS A 215 -11.70 2.64 2.22
N ASP A 216 -10.62 3.18 2.76
CA ASP A 216 -9.41 3.50 1.99
C ASP A 216 -8.53 2.26 1.80
N TYR A 217 -8.84 1.48 0.77
CA TYR A 217 -8.06 0.32 0.37
C TYR A 217 -6.81 0.64 -0.47
N ALA A 218 -6.53 1.91 -0.76
CA ALA A 218 -5.30 2.31 -1.47
C ALA A 218 -4.08 2.24 -0.55
N THR A 219 -3.79 1.05 -0.06
CA THR A 219 -2.80 0.79 1.00
C THR A 219 -1.41 0.46 0.50
N HIS A 220 -1.21 0.21 -0.80
CA HIS A 220 0.02 -0.37 -1.36
C HIS A 220 0.42 -1.69 -0.67
N LEU A 221 -0.56 -2.47 -0.24
CA LEU A 221 -0.37 -3.84 0.25
C LEU A 221 -0.53 -4.83 -0.92
N PRO A 222 -0.03 -6.06 -0.78
CA PRO A 222 -0.47 -7.15 -1.64
C PRO A 222 -1.98 -7.31 -1.55
N HIS A 223 -2.65 -7.49 -2.69
CA HIS A 223 -4.08 -7.70 -2.74
C HIS A 223 -4.42 -9.06 -3.35
N THR A 224 -5.14 -9.89 -2.63
CA THR A 224 -5.76 -11.09 -3.22
C THR A 224 -6.91 -10.66 -4.11
N VAL A 225 -6.94 -11.15 -5.32
CA VAL A 225 -7.87 -10.72 -6.38
C VAL A 225 -8.51 -11.93 -7.03
N GLU A 226 -9.83 -11.96 -7.11
CA GLU A 226 -10.57 -12.88 -7.94
C GLU A 226 -10.73 -12.30 -9.35
N ARG A 227 -10.22 -13.00 -10.35
CA ARG A 227 -10.19 -12.54 -11.74
C ARG A 227 -11.57 -12.11 -12.27
N ALA A 228 -12.60 -12.90 -12.00
CA ALA A 228 -13.97 -12.60 -12.42
C ALA A 228 -14.52 -11.31 -11.79
N LYS A 229 -14.24 -11.10 -10.50
CA LYS A 229 -14.64 -9.87 -9.79
C LYS A 229 -13.89 -8.65 -10.32
N LEU A 230 -12.61 -8.81 -10.66
CA LEU A 230 -11.84 -7.74 -11.29
C LEU A 230 -12.41 -7.38 -12.67
N ALA A 231 -12.77 -8.36 -13.50
CA ALA A 231 -13.40 -8.12 -14.79
C ALA A 231 -14.75 -7.38 -14.65
N ALA A 232 -15.59 -7.80 -13.70
CA ALA A 232 -16.85 -7.15 -13.40
C ALA A 232 -16.66 -5.69 -12.95
N LEU A 233 -15.60 -5.42 -12.17
CA LEU A 233 -15.26 -4.07 -11.73
C LEU A 233 -14.97 -3.12 -12.89
N PHE A 234 -14.25 -3.58 -13.92
CA PHE A 234 -13.96 -2.78 -15.12
C PHE A 234 -15.23 -2.34 -15.82
N THR A 235 -16.20 -3.24 -15.96
CA THR A 235 -17.50 -2.93 -16.57
C THR A 235 -18.34 -2.00 -15.69
N GLU A 236 -18.41 -2.29 -14.39
CA GLU A 236 -19.29 -1.59 -13.48
C GLU A 236 -18.91 -0.12 -13.26
N PHE A 237 -17.61 0.18 -13.23
CA PHE A 237 -17.06 1.51 -12.96
C PHE A 237 -16.41 2.16 -14.19
N ASP A 238 -16.59 1.57 -15.38
CA ASP A 238 -16.05 2.10 -16.64
C ASP A 238 -14.55 2.46 -16.53
N LEU A 239 -13.75 1.54 -15.99
CA LEU A 239 -12.33 1.78 -15.73
C LEU A 239 -11.49 1.93 -17.02
N ASP A 240 -12.05 1.58 -18.18
CA ASP A 240 -11.43 1.85 -19.48
C ASP A 240 -11.38 3.35 -19.78
N ASN A 241 -12.36 4.11 -19.35
CA ASN A 241 -12.48 5.54 -19.60
C ASN A 241 -12.16 6.40 -18.38
N GLN A 242 -12.35 5.87 -17.16
CA GLN A 242 -12.15 6.60 -15.92
C GLN A 242 -10.81 6.25 -15.25
N THR A 243 -10.26 7.22 -14.50
CA THR A 243 -8.99 7.05 -13.76
C THR A 243 -9.25 6.87 -12.26
N LEU A 244 -10.13 5.92 -11.90
CA LEU A 244 -10.49 5.61 -10.52
C LEU A 244 -9.51 4.60 -9.91
N LEU A 245 -9.33 4.62 -8.60
CA LEU A 245 -8.47 3.68 -7.88
C LEU A 245 -9.16 2.32 -7.76
N TRP A 246 -8.68 1.35 -8.53
CA TRP A 246 -9.25 0.01 -8.58
C TRP A 246 -9.22 -0.69 -7.21
N GLU A 247 -8.17 -0.51 -6.40
CA GLU A 247 -8.04 -1.10 -5.07
C GLU A 247 -9.17 -0.63 -4.14
N VAL A 248 -9.48 0.67 -4.21
CA VAL A 248 -10.57 1.27 -3.43
C VAL A 248 -11.91 0.69 -3.87
N LEU A 249 -12.13 0.63 -5.17
CA LEU A 249 -13.38 0.10 -5.74
C LEU A 249 -13.54 -1.40 -5.43
N TYR A 250 -12.48 -2.19 -5.68
CA TYR A 250 -12.48 -3.63 -5.47
C TYR A 250 -12.69 -3.99 -3.99
N GLY A 251 -11.93 -3.36 -3.10
CA GLY A 251 -12.03 -3.60 -1.67
C GLY A 251 -13.44 -3.33 -1.13
N ASN A 252 -14.03 -2.18 -1.48
CA ASN A 252 -15.37 -1.83 -1.01
C ASN A 252 -16.50 -2.60 -1.71
N SER A 253 -16.24 -3.20 -2.87
CA SER A 253 -17.24 -3.99 -3.61
C SER A 253 -17.27 -5.45 -3.20
N TYR A 254 -16.11 -6.04 -2.89
CA TYR A 254 -15.97 -7.50 -2.80
C TYR A 254 -15.28 -8.00 -1.54
N ARG A 255 -14.71 -7.10 -0.73
CA ARG A 255 -14.05 -7.46 0.53
C ARG A 255 -14.96 -7.12 1.70
N GLY A 256 -14.83 -7.85 2.79
CA GLY A 256 -15.55 -7.56 4.00
C GLY A 256 -15.04 -6.30 4.72
N ARG A 257 -15.48 -6.09 5.96
CA ARG A 257 -15.03 -4.99 6.80
C ARG A 257 -13.51 -5.08 7.02
N PRO A 258 -12.73 -4.01 6.68
CA PRO A 258 -11.28 -4.07 6.80
C PRO A 258 -10.79 -3.93 8.24
N TYR A 259 -9.62 -4.50 8.48
CA TYR A 259 -8.77 -4.19 9.63
C TYR A 259 -7.86 -2.99 9.32
N GLY A 260 -7.25 -2.41 10.34
CA GLY A 260 -6.18 -1.42 10.16
C GLY A 260 -4.88 -2.07 9.64
N THR A 261 -4.00 -1.24 9.11
CA THR A 261 -2.69 -1.69 8.58
C THR A 261 -1.60 -1.76 9.65
N ARG A 262 -1.84 -1.22 10.84
CA ARG A 262 -0.85 -1.12 11.92
C ARG A 262 -0.32 -2.50 12.34
N GLY A 263 0.99 -2.60 12.51
CA GLY A 263 1.67 -3.83 12.91
C GLY A 263 1.77 -4.91 11.84
N PHE A 264 1.08 -4.73 10.71
CA PHE A 264 1.20 -5.59 9.55
C PHE A 264 2.07 -4.96 8.46
N PHE A 265 2.03 -3.65 8.32
CA PHE A 265 2.60 -2.90 7.22
C PHE A 265 3.51 -1.77 7.71
N ALA A 266 4.71 -1.71 7.15
CA ALA A 266 5.64 -0.59 7.30
C ALA A 266 5.70 0.19 5.99
N ARG A 267 5.36 1.49 6.02
CA ARG A 267 5.51 2.40 4.89
C ARG A 267 6.64 3.37 5.14
N ILE A 268 7.72 3.26 4.38
CA ILE A 268 8.90 4.12 4.49
C ILE A 268 8.74 5.35 3.60
N GLN A 269 8.65 6.51 4.20
CA GLN A 269 8.37 7.77 3.50
C GLN A 269 9.56 8.73 3.47
N GLN A 270 10.59 8.44 4.27
CA GLN A 270 11.84 9.20 4.34
C GLN A 270 13.04 8.25 4.39
N ARG A 271 14.23 8.79 4.17
CA ARG A 271 15.47 8.01 4.21
C ARG A 271 15.81 7.60 5.64
N HIS A 272 16.29 6.39 5.81
CA HIS A 272 16.66 5.80 7.09
C HIS A 272 17.98 5.04 6.98
N THR A 273 18.69 4.87 8.10
CA THR A 273 19.80 3.93 8.20
C THR A 273 19.28 2.49 8.20
N VAL A 274 20.19 1.51 8.04
CA VAL A 274 19.83 0.09 8.08
C VAL A 274 19.24 -0.28 9.45
N GLU A 275 19.81 0.20 10.54
CA GLU A 275 19.34 -0.04 11.91
C GLU A 275 17.95 0.56 12.16
N GLU A 276 17.69 1.75 11.61
CA GLU A 276 16.36 2.36 11.67
C GLU A 276 15.35 1.55 10.87
N LEU A 277 15.70 1.09 9.67
CA LEU A 277 14.84 0.22 8.86
C LEU A 277 14.52 -1.08 9.61
N GLN A 278 15.50 -1.74 10.21
CA GLN A 278 15.30 -2.93 11.01
C GLN A 278 14.30 -2.68 12.17
N ARG A 279 14.45 -1.57 12.86
CA ARG A 279 13.55 -1.17 13.96
C ARG A 279 12.14 -0.87 13.48
N LEU A 280 12.01 -0.09 12.39
CA LEU A 280 10.71 0.33 11.85
C LEU A 280 9.90 -0.84 11.27
N THR A 281 10.59 -1.83 10.74
CA THR A 281 9.97 -3.01 10.13
C THR A 281 9.81 -4.18 11.10
N ALA A 282 10.35 -4.06 12.32
CA ALA A 282 10.27 -5.10 13.33
C ALA A 282 8.81 -5.53 13.57
N GLY A 283 8.52 -6.81 13.33
CA GLY A 283 7.17 -7.35 13.50
C GLY A 283 6.21 -7.13 12.32
N CYS A 284 6.53 -6.29 11.34
CA CYS A 284 5.70 -6.11 10.16
C CYS A 284 5.84 -7.31 9.20
N HIS A 285 4.76 -7.62 8.49
CA HIS A 285 4.74 -8.63 7.43
C HIS A 285 5.12 -8.06 6.07
N VAL A 286 4.79 -6.79 5.83
CA VAL A 286 4.95 -6.13 4.53
C VAL A 286 5.65 -4.80 4.70
N LEU A 287 6.55 -4.50 3.76
CA LEU A 287 7.22 -3.22 3.60
C LEU A 287 6.87 -2.63 2.23
N ASN A 288 6.63 -1.32 2.19
CA ASN A 288 6.62 -0.49 0.99
C ASN A 288 7.42 0.79 1.26
N HIS A 289 7.95 1.39 0.21
CA HIS A 289 8.66 2.66 0.32
C HIS A 289 8.27 3.64 -0.79
N LEU A 290 8.51 4.93 -0.56
CA LEU A 290 8.46 5.93 -1.63
C LEU A 290 9.75 5.88 -2.46
N GLN A 291 9.68 6.26 -3.74
CA GLN A 291 10.80 6.23 -4.68
C GLN A 291 12.07 6.92 -4.14
N GLN A 292 11.94 8.06 -3.43
CA GLN A 292 13.10 8.74 -2.83
C GLN A 292 13.76 7.97 -1.69
N CYS A 293 13.13 6.91 -1.19
CA CYS A 293 13.65 6.03 -0.14
C CYS A 293 14.41 4.83 -0.68
N TRP A 294 14.48 4.66 -2.01
CA TRP A 294 15.30 3.63 -2.66
C TRP A 294 16.78 4.01 -2.61
N THR A 295 17.37 3.88 -1.43
CA THR A 295 18.73 4.31 -1.08
C THR A 295 19.67 3.12 -1.00
N PRO A 296 21.00 3.32 -0.92
CA PRO A 296 21.96 2.25 -0.62
C PRO A 296 21.63 1.51 0.67
N GLU A 297 21.17 2.20 1.70
CA GLU A 297 20.79 1.63 3.01
C GLU A 297 19.57 0.71 2.87
N MET A 298 18.55 1.11 2.11
CA MET A 298 17.39 0.27 1.81
C MET A 298 17.80 -1.00 1.07
N ARG A 299 18.68 -0.88 0.07
CA ARG A 299 19.21 -2.04 -0.66
C ARG A 299 20.04 -2.95 0.25
N GLN A 300 20.88 -2.38 1.11
CA GLN A 300 21.66 -3.13 2.09
C GLN A 300 20.75 -3.87 3.08
N PHE A 301 19.71 -3.21 3.56
CA PHE A 301 18.70 -3.84 4.42
C PHE A 301 18.04 -5.03 3.72
N LEU A 302 17.56 -4.86 2.48
CA LEU A 302 16.93 -5.94 1.71
C LEU A 302 17.94 -7.05 1.36
N ALA A 303 19.19 -6.72 1.03
CA ALA A 303 20.23 -7.71 0.77
C ALA A 303 20.56 -8.57 2.00
N GLY A 304 20.55 -7.97 3.19
CA GLY A 304 20.71 -8.73 4.44
C GLY A 304 19.52 -9.64 4.75
N LEU A 305 18.32 -9.26 4.34
CA LEU A 305 17.11 -10.03 4.56
C LEU A 305 16.90 -11.13 3.50
N LEU A 306 17.31 -10.87 2.25
CA LEU A 306 17.04 -11.68 1.05
C LEU A 306 18.36 -11.99 0.30
N PRO A 307 19.33 -12.70 0.93
CA PRO A 307 20.63 -12.92 0.34
C PRO A 307 20.59 -13.85 -0.88
N ASP A 308 19.63 -14.77 -0.89
CA ASP A 308 19.54 -15.79 -1.93
C ASP A 308 18.76 -15.30 -3.14
N PRO A 309 19.18 -15.63 -4.37
CA PRO A 309 18.41 -15.32 -5.58
C PRO A 309 17.10 -16.10 -5.59
N ALA A 310 16.08 -15.50 -6.23
CA ALA A 310 14.82 -16.19 -6.50
C ALA A 310 15.02 -17.32 -7.54
N SER A 311 14.16 -18.33 -7.52
CA SER A 311 14.17 -19.44 -8.48
C SER A 311 13.99 -18.96 -9.92
N SER A 312 13.28 -17.84 -10.09
CA SER A 312 13.02 -17.17 -11.35
C SER A 312 14.15 -16.22 -11.82
N GLU A 313 15.25 -16.12 -11.07
CA GLU A 313 16.40 -15.30 -11.48
C GLU A 313 17.41 -16.06 -12.34
N THR A 314 18.07 -15.33 -13.25
CA THR A 314 19.24 -15.86 -13.96
C THR A 314 20.46 -15.86 -13.05
N THR A 315 21.18 -16.99 -12.96
CA THR A 315 22.41 -17.11 -12.20
C THR A 315 23.57 -16.31 -12.83
N ASP A 316 23.53 -16.07 -14.14
CA ASP A 316 24.58 -15.41 -14.91
C ASP A 316 24.50 -13.88 -14.93
N SER A 317 23.47 -13.31 -14.36
CA SER A 317 23.39 -11.87 -14.25
C SER A 317 24.37 -11.38 -13.21
N GLY A 318 25.62 -11.19 -13.49
CA GLY A 318 26.64 -10.63 -12.57
C GLY A 318 26.12 -9.46 -11.71
N PHE A 319 25.10 -9.75 -10.93
CA PHE A 319 24.45 -8.83 -10.01
C PHE A 319 25.41 -8.58 -8.86
N VAL A 320 26.36 -7.73 -9.13
CA VAL A 320 27.00 -6.96 -8.07
C VAL A 320 26.03 -5.80 -7.79
N PRO A 321 25.54 -5.65 -6.55
CA PRO A 321 24.78 -4.45 -6.19
C PRO A 321 25.63 -3.24 -6.59
N SER A 322 25.38 -2.68 -7.77
CA SER A 322 26.17 -1.55 -8.24
C SER A 322 25.74 -0.35 -7.43
N PHE A 323 26.44 -0.07 -6.36
CA PHE A 323 26.38 1.18 -5.63
C PHE A 323 26.95 2.31 -6.52
N ARG A 324 26.33 2.55 -7.69
CA ARG A 324 26.63 3.77 -8.42
C ARG A 324 26.28 4.93 -7.48
N LYS A 325 27.32 5.60 -6.99
CA LYS A 325 27.17 6.91 -6.35
C LYS A 325 26.33 7.75 -7.31
N VAL A 326 25.07 7.93 -6.98
CA VAL A 326 24.23 8.93 -7.66
C VAL A 326 24.94 10.23 -7.43
N GLY A 327 25.60 10.76 -8.47
CA GLY A 327 26.29 12.04 -8.42
C GLY A 327 25.30 13.04 -7.82
N ARG A 328 25.73 13.81 -6.84
CA ARG A 328 24.92 14.89 -6.26
C ARG A 328 24.50 15.82 -7.39
N GLY A 329 23.32 15.56 -7.95
CA GLY A 329 22.68 16.51 -8.84
C GLY A 329 22.52 17.80 -8.08
N GLN A 330 23.12 18.86 -8.58
CA GLN A 330 22.95 20.18 -7.99
C GLN A 330 21.46 20.48 -7.84
N PRO A 331 21.00 21.01 -6.70
CA PRO A 331 19.60 21.34 -6.51
C PRO A 331 19.21 22.34 -7.62
N ARG A 332 18.25 21.95 -8.46
CA ARG A 332 17.66 22.84 -9.44
C ARG A 332 17.14 24.07 -8.70
N LYS A 333 17.76 25.23 -8.95
CA LYS A 333 17.26 26.52 -8.47
C LYS A 333 15.83 26.69 -8.98
N VAL A 334 14.87 26.50 -8.10
CA VAL A 334 13.46 26.80 -8.39
C VAL A 334 13.37 28.31 -8.52
N LYS A 335 13.26 28.82 -9.74
CA LYS A 335 12.95 30.25 -9.99
C LYS A 335 11.56 30.50 -9.39
N ARG A 336 11.52 31.16 -8.24
CA ARG A 336 10.27 31.72 -7.70
C ARG A 336 9.72 32.71 -8.69
N ARG A 337 8.57 32.43 -9.28
CA ARG A 337 7.80 33.44 -10.03
C ARG A 337 7.35 34.51 -9.03
N PRO A 338 7.50 35.80 -9.35
CA PRO A 338 6.97 36.86 -8.50
C PRO A 338 5.45 36.73 -8.41
N LEU A 339 4.93 36.83 -7.20
CA LEU A 339 3.50 37.00 -6.95
C LEU A 339 3.03 38.31 -7.59
N HIS A 340 2.22 38.23 -8.64
CA HIS A 340 1.47 39.41 -9.10
C HIS A 340 0.40 39.74 -8.04
N THR A 341 0.66 40.77 -7.26
CA THR A 341 -0.35 41.43 -6.43
C THR A 341 -1.35 42.14 -7.33
N HIS A 342 -2.52 41.56 -7.52
CA HIS A 342 -3.65 42.29 -8.08
C HIS A 342 -4.11 43.35 -7.07
N ARG A 343 -3.75 44.60 -7.32
CA ARG A 343 -4.32 45.76 -6.64
C ARG A 343 -5.73 45.97 -7.20
N ALA A 344 -6.73 45.67 -6.41
CA ALA A 344 -8.12 45.96 -6.77
C ALA A 344 -8.28 47.53 -6.76
N VAL A 345 -8.59 48.07 -7.91
CA VAL A 345 -9.01 49.49 -8.05
C VAL A 345 -10.52 49.47 -7.72
N ILE A 346 -10.84 50.12 -6.58
CA ILE A 346 -12.24 50.41 -6.24
C ILE A 346 -12.54 51.77 -6.91
N GLU A 347 -13.23 51.74 -8.03
CA GLU A 347 -13.84 52.96 -8.58
C GLU A 347 -15.21 53.17 -7.91
N GLY A 348 -15.29 54.29 -7.17
CA GLY A 348 -16.56 54.80 -6.64
C GLY A 348 -17.40 55.34 -7.77
N ARG A 349 -18.67 54.96 -7.81
CA ARG A 349 -19.72 55.70 -8.52
C ARG A 349 -20.61 56.42 -7.52
N LYS A 350 -20.70 57.72 -7.80
CA LYS A 350 -21.71 58.64 -7.20
C LYS A 350 -23.11 58.31 -7.74
#